data_eaae6d9a7e3a0417d0bb94d872bc3804
#
_entry.id   eaae6d9a7e3a0417d0bb94d872bc3804
#
_cell.length_a   1.000
_cell.length_b   1.000
_cell.length_c   1.000
_cell.angle_alpha   90.00
_cell.angle_beta   90.00
_cell.angle_gamma   90.00
#
_symmetry.space_group_name_H-M   'P 1'
#
loop_
_entity.id
_entity.type
_entity.pdbx_description
1 polymer ?
#
loop_
_entity_poly.entity_id
_entity_poly.type
_entity_poly.pdbx_seq_one_letter_code
_entity_poly.pdbx_strand_id
1 'polypeptide(L)'
;MKNSLFLLGAAAVVALSSCTKNEVLEVAENRAIGFDAFVGKDTRAIIDDENPLTTFKVFGSFSDDTLYNGVFNNVTVSNPTGEWKSEKTEYWQKDKSYIFQAYSGTATATPTKNGVEFTEYTATSGDEDLLSAAIVNKGPITDVNNAGTVDLTFRHVLSQIKFTFTNGFNGIVKLAISNVKVNNLATEGNYTLSAVNTGTWTVSEENSVYTPAISGTAFGAGETAVTDSKIVLPQNVKDKTVTFDLVVSGSLDFESQPITVKLPDNPMAEGNVYNFTTELNAENIKDPENPSQTLKPIEFTASVSEWSPEQSDGSGSVQ
;
A
#
# COMPACT_ATOMS: atom_id res chain seq x y z
N MET A 1 -71.05 -66.70 -21.36
CA MET A 1 -70.33 -66.63 -22.60
C MET A 1 -69.42 -65.41 -22.53
N LYS A 2 -68.18 -65.62 -22.85
CA LYS A 2 -67.11 -64.65 -23.18
C LYS A 2 -66.29 -64.14 -22.03
N ASN A 3 -65.13 -64.70 -22.06
CA ASN A 3 -63.85 -64.41 -21.45
C ASN A 3 -63.31 -63.02 -21.55
N SER A 4 -62.70 -62.52 -20.50
CA SER A 4 -61.80 -61.45 -20.54
C SER A 4 -60.46 -61.79 -19.93
N LEU A 5 -59.45 -61.78 -20.73
CA LEU A 5 -58.05 -62.05 -20.44
C LEU A 5 -57.39 -60.87 -19.76
N PHE A 6 -56.90 -61.04 -18.55
CA PHE A 6 -56.06 -60.00 -17.90
C PHE A 6 -54.60 -60.23 -18.28
N LEU A 7 -54.03 -59.25 -18.94
CA LEU A 7 -52.59 -59.12 -19.19
C LEU A 7 -51.94 -58.36 -18.03
N LEU A 8 -51.11 -59.04 -17.21
CA LEU A 8 -50.24 -58.36 -16.25
C LEU A 8 -49.01 -57.75 -16.99
N GLY A 9 -48.95 -56.45 -17.05
CA GLY A 9 -47.77 -55.72 -17.46
C GLY A 9 -46.82 -55.46 -16.26
N ALA A 10 -45.68 -56.13 -16.23
CA ALA A 10 -44.62 -55.81 -15.29
C ALA A 10 -43.92 -54.49 -15.65
N ALA A 11 -44.14 -53.45 -14.83
CA ALA A 11 -43.38 -52.20 -14.94
C ALA A 11 -42.03 -52.38 -14.24
N ALA A 12 -40.96 -52.44 -15.01
CA ALA A 12 -39.60 -52.37 -14.50
C ALA A 12 -39.31 -50.93 -14.10
N VAL A 13 -39.22 -50.68 -12.79
CA VAL A 13 -38.73 -49.39 -12.26
C VAL A 13 -37.21 -49.42 -12.37
N VAL A 14 -36.69 -48.71 -13.38
CA VAL A 14 -35.26 -48.37 -13.45
C VAL A 14 -35.03 -47.27 -12.44
N ALA A 15 -34.43 -47.62 -11.31
CA ALA A 15 -33.89 -46.64 -10.35
C ALA A 15 -32.66 -45.99 -11.00
N LEU A 16 -32.86 -44.81 -11.58
CA LEU A 16 -31.78 -43.90 -11.89
C LEU A 16 -31.23 -43.41 -10.56
N SER A 17 -30.10 -43.97 -10.14
CA SER A 17 -29.31 -43.40 -9.07
C SER A 17 -28.88 -42.00 -9.52
N SER A 18 -29.58 -41.03 -9.00
CA SER A 18 -29.16 -39.62 -9.07
C SER A 18 -27.80 -39.53 -8.40
N CYS A 19 -26.74 -39.43 -9.19
CA CYS A 19 -25.47 -38.90 -8.70
C CYS A 19 -25.74 -37.56 -8.05
N THR A 20 -25.50 -37.47 -6.77
CA THR A 20 -25.81 -36.29 -5.98
C THR A 20 -25.04 -35.10 -6.51
N LYS A 21 -25.76 -34.03 -6.79
CA LYS A 21 -25.28 -32.76 -7.28
C LYS A 21 -24.13 -32.21 -6.43
N ASN A 22 -23.97 -32.70 -5.20
CA ASN A 22 -22.94 -32.26 -4.26
C ASN A 22 -21.53 -32.80 -4.60
N GLU A 23 -21.39 -34.04 -5.08
CA GLU A 23 -20.08 -34.59 -5.46
C GLU A 23 -19.47 -33.84 -6.68
N VAL A 24 -20.32 -33.41 -7.61
CA VAL A 24 -19.86 -32.64 -8.79
C VAL A 24 -19.47 -31.23 -8.39
N LEU A 25 -20.14 -30.61 -7.42
CA LEU A 25 -19.81 -29.31 -6.90
C LEU A 25 -18.53 -29.34 -6.06
N GLU A 26 -18.35 -30.30 -5.16
CA GLU A 26 -17.12 -30.45 -4.37
C GLU A 26 -15.89 -30.69 -5.25
N VAL A 27 -15.99 -31.51 -6.29
CA VAL A 27 -14.90 -31.74 -7.24
C VAL A 27 -14.60 -30.48 -8.06
N ALA A 28 -15.62 -29.68 -8.38
CA ALA A 28 -15.41 -28.42 -9.11
C ALA A 28 -14.77 -27.36 -8.21
N GLU A 29 -15.19 -27.23 -6.95
CA GLU A 29 -14.62 -26.27 -5.99
C GLU A 29 -13.16 -26.58 -5.68
N ASN A 30 -12.79 -27.84 -5.46
CA ASN A 30 -11.40 -28.25 -5.21
C ASN A 30 -10.47 -28.02 -6.41
N ARG A 31 -10.99 -27.82 -7.62
CA ARG A 31 -10.22 -27.54 -8.82
C ARG A 31 -10.16 -26.06 -9.18
N ALA A 32 -10.94 -25.21 -8.52
CA ALA A 32 -10.90 -23.79 -8.75
C ALA A 32 -9.54 -23.21 -8.32
N ILE A 33 -9.06 -22.24 -9.08
CA ILE A 33 -7.86 -21.47 -8.74
C ILE A 33 -8.25 -20.50 -7.63
N GLY A 34 -7.77 -20.76 -6.42
CA GLY A 34 -7.94 -19.89 -5.25
C GLY A 34 -6.70 -19.05 -5.00
N PHE A 35 -6.86 -17.99 -4.19
CA PHE A 35 -5.81 -17.06 -3.84
C PHE A 35 -5.70 -16.89 -2.33
N ASP A 36 -4.46 -16.66 -1.86
CA ASP A 36 -4.14 -16.14 -0.55
C ASP A 36 -3.24 -14.91 -0.72
N ALA A 37 -3.41 -13.89 0.12
CA ALA A 37 -2.71 -12.62 -0.02
C ALA A 37 -2.05 -12.20 1.30
N PHE A 38 -0.78 -11.78 1.21
CA PHE A 38 0.05 -11.34 2.32
C PHE A 38 0.74 -10.05 1.95
N VAL A 39 1.00 -9.16 2.93
CA VAL A 39 1.78 -7.94 2.73
C VAL A 39 3.02 -7.96 3.60
N GLY A 40 4.20 -7.61 3.01
CA GLY A 40 5.49 -7.59 3.69
C GLY A 40 6.29 -8.89 3.55
N LYS A 41 7.52 -8.87 4.10
CA LYS A 41 8.49 -9.98 3.99
C LYS A 41 8.20 -11.14 4.94
N ASP A 42 7.50 -10.90 6.03
CA ASP A 42 7.22 -11.90 7.05
C ASP A 42 5.84 -12.51 6.84
N THR A 43 5.85 -13.81 6.65
CA THR A 43 4.69 -14.66 6.46
C THR A 43 3.64 -14.43 7.54
N ARG A 44 2.41 -14.03 7.14
CA ARG A 44 1.19 -13.92 7.92
C ARG A 44 0.94 -12.62 8.68
N ALA A 45 1.70 -11.56 8.47
CA ALA A 45 1.27 -10.25 8.94
C ALA A 45 0.17 -9.73 8.00
N ILE A 46 -1.03 -9.66 8.51
CA ILE A 46 -2.12 -8.87 7.97
C ILE A 46 -1.60 -7.43 7.90
N ILE A 47 -1.87 -6.71 6.80
CA ILE A 47 -1.77 -5.24 6.77
C ILE A 47 -2.35 -4.73 8.08
N ASP A 48 -1.70 -3.74 8.66
CA ASP A 48 -2.04 -3.11 9.92
C ASP A 48 -3.54 -3.28 10.27
N ASP A 49 -3.86 -3.55 11.54
CA ASP A 49 -5.22 -3.85 12.01
C ASP A 49 -6.25 -2.76 11.65
N GLU A 50 -5.81 -1.56 11.24
CA GLU A 50 -6.66 -0.42 10.90
C GLU A 50 -7.02 -0.35 9.40
N ASN A 51 -6.19 -0.89 8.48
CA ASN A 51 -6.45 -0.90 7.03
C ASN A 51 -6.02 -2.20 6.34
N PRO A 52 -6.71 -3.32 6.56
CA PRO A 52 -6.36 -4.60 5.96
C PRO A 52 -6.56 -4.57 4.43
N LEU A 53 -5.71 -5.31 3.69
CA LEU A 53 -5.96 -5.59 2.28
C LEU A 53 -7.27 -6.36 2.14
N THR A 54 -8.27 -5.74 1.58
CA THR A 54 -9.61 -6.33 1.40
C THR A 54 -9.91 -6.69 -0.04
N THR A 55 -9.13 -6.15 -0.98
CA THR A 55 -9.30 -6.37 -2.40
C THR A 55 -8.01 -6.18 -3.17
N PHE A 56 -7.83 -6.96 -4.22
CA PHE A 56 -6.76 -6.78 -5.21
C PHE A 56 -7.25 -7.21 -6.59
N LYS A 57 -6.46 -6.91 -7.62
CA LYS A 57 -6.70 -7.37 -8.99
C LYS A 57 -5.60 -8.33 -9.42
N VAL A 58 -5.97 -9.36 -10.15
CA VAL A 58 -5.06 -10.42 -10.59
C VAL A 58 -5.02 -10.53 -12.11
N PHE A 59 -3.82 -10.71 -12.60
CA PHE A 59 -3.52 -11.24 -13.93
C PHE A 59 -3.00 -12.67 -13.78
N GLY A 60 -3.38 -13.55 -14.70
CA GLY A 60 -2.91 -14.92 -14.73
C GLY A 60 -2.88 -15.45 -16.14
N SER A 61 -1.86 -16.22 -16.48
CA SER A 61 -1.73 -16.85 -17.78
C SER A 61 -1.01 -18.19 -17.69
N PHE A 62 -1.02 -18.94 -18.79
CA PHE A 62 -0.07 -20.05 -18.94
C PHE A 62 1.35 -19.49 -19.11
N SER A 63 2.33 -20.25 -18.63
CA SER A 63 3.72 -19.76 -18.59
C SER A 63 4.36 -19.54 -19.97
N ASP A 64 3.74 -20.03 -21.05
CA ASP A 64 4.12 -19.84 -22.45
C ASP A 64 3.38 -18.67 -23.12
N ASP A 65 2.42 -18.04 -22.41
CA ASP A 65 1.69 -16.87 -22.90
C ASP A 65 2.48 -15.57 -22.64
N THR A 66 2.73 -14.81 -23.68
CA THR A 66 3.47 -13.54 -23.59
C THR A 66 2.60 -12.34 -23.16
N LEU A 67 1.29 -12.51 -23.12
CA LEU A 67 0.36 -11.45 -22.69
C LEU A 67 0.16 -11.41 -21.19
N TYR A 68 0.48 -12.49 -20.46
CA TYR A 68 0.38 -12.63 -19.01
C TYR A 68 -1.03 -12.42 -18.42
N ASN A 69 -2.08 -12.53 -19.24
CA ASN A 69 -3.48 -12.27 -18.85
C ASN A 69 -4.50 -13.25 -19.46
N GLY A 70 -4.04 -14.36 -20.03
CA GLY A 70 -4.89 -15.30 -20.78
C GLY A 70 -5.88 -16.11 -19.92
N VAL A 71 -5.61 -16.27 -18.61
CA VAL A 71 -6.48 -16.97 -17.65
C VAL A 71 -7.28 -15.96 -16.83
N PHE A 72 -6.60 -15.04 -16.16
CA PHE A 72 -7.19 -13.88 -15.49
C PHE A 72 -6.70 -12.59 -16.16
N ASN A 73 -7.62 -11.69 -16.43
CA ASN A 73 -7.30 -10.39 -17.00
C ASN A 73 -7.88 -9.29 -16.14
N ASN A 74 -7.07 -8.75 -15.22
CA ASN A 74 -7.45 -7.67 -14.32
C ASN A 74 -8.71 -7.99 -13.49
N VAL A 75 -8.81 -9.23 -13.02
CA VAL A 75 -9.99 -9.75 -12.29
C VAL A 75 -9.90 -9.36 -10.82
N THR A 76 -10.98 -8.86 -10.26
CA THR A 76 -11.07 -8.52 -8.83
C THR A 76 -11.13 -9.78 -7.97
N VAL A 77 -10.33 -9.78 -6.91
CA VAL A 77 -10.37 -10.77 -5.83
C VAL A 77 -10.59 -10.01 -4.53
N SER A 78 -11.59 -10.40 -3.74
CA SER A 78 -12.00 -9.69 -2.53
C SER A 78 -12.15 -10.63 -1.33
N ASN A 79 -11.97 -10.07 -0.14
CA ASN A 79 -12.06 -10.81 1.13
C ASN A 79 -13.02 -10.11 2.12
N PRO A 80 -14.34 -10.12 1.86
CA PRO A 80 -15.30 -9.46 2.74
C PRO A 80 -15.59 -10.21 4.05
N THR A 81 -15.24 -11.50 4.13
CA THR A 81 -15.63 -12.40 5.23
C THR A 81 -14.50 -13.26 5.78
N GLY A 82 -13.24 -12.94 5.46
CA GLY A 82 -12.08 -13.75 5.85
C GLY A 82 -11.64 -14.77 4.80
N GLU A 83 -12.37 -14.90 3.69
CA GLU A 83 -12.01 -15.78 2.57
C GLU A 83 -11.86 -14.95 1.29
N TRP A 84 -10.76 -15.16 0.56
CA TRP A 84 -10.53 -14.55 -0.73
C TRP A 84 -11.39 -15.17 -1.82
N LYS A 85 -12.17 -14.35 -2.54
CA LYS A 85 -13.06 -14.77 -3.61
C LYS A 85 -12.82 -13.97 -4.86
N SER A 86 -12.56 -14.68 -5.97
CA SER A 86 -12.42 -14.08 -7.29
C SER A 86 -13.80 -13.87 -7.92
N GLU A 87 -13.99 -12.72 -8.59
CA GLU A 87 -15.20 -12.44 -9.40
C GLU A 87 -15.33 -13.41 -10.59
N LYS A 88 -14.22 -14.01 -11.05
CA LYS A 88 -14.17 -14.99 -12.12
C LYS A 88 -13.61 -16.30 -11.58
N THR A 89 -14.34 -17.40 -11.74
CA THR A 89 -13.86 -18.73 -11.42
C THR A 89 -13.13 -19.33 -12.61
N GLU A 90 -11.86 -19.68 -12.42
CA GLU A 90 -11.05 -20.45 -13.35
C GLU A 90 -10.56 -21.71 -12.66
N TYR A 91 -10.24 -22.72 -13.45
CA TYR A 91 -9.89 -24.04 -12.95
C TYR A 91 -8.49 -24.46 -13.38
N TRP A 92 -7.79 -25.15 -12.47
CA TRP A 92 -6.52 -25.77 -12.79
C TRP A 92 -6.65 -26.75 -13.96
N GLN A 93 -5.75 -26.67 -14.91
CA GLN A 93 -5.65 -27.62 -16.02
C GLN A 93 -4.42 -28.50 -15.84
N LYS A 94 -4.61 -29.81 -16.06
CA LYS A 94 -3.55 -30.80 -15.94
C LYS A 94 -2.42 -30.50 -16.96
N ASP A 95 -1.19 -30.71 -16.52
CA ASP A 95 0.04 -30.54 -17.29
C ASP A 95 0.29 -29.10 -17.79
N LYS A 96 -0.43 -28.11 -17.24
CA LYS A 96 -0.19 -26.69 -17.50
C LYS A 96 0.62 -26.06 -16.39
N SER A 97 1.48 -25.12 -16.76
CA SER A 97 2.17 -24.21 -15.84
C SER A 97 1.59 -22.81 -15.95
N TYR A 98 1.59 -22.07 -14.84
CA TYR A 98 0.94 -20.77 -14.74
C TYR A 98 1.89 -19.69 -14.19
N ILE A 99 1.61 -18.45 -14.58
CA ILE A 99 2.20 -17.24 -14.02
C ILE A 99 1.07 -16.38 -13.47
N PHE A 100 1.21 -15.89 -12.23
CA PHE A 100 0.28 -14.97 -11.60
C PHE A 100 0.98 -13.69 -11.19
N GLN A 101 0.29 -12.57 -11.37
CA GLN A 101 0.71 -11.22 -11.01
C GLN A 101 -0.51 -10.51 -10.44
N ALA A 102 -0.31 -9.66 -9.43
CA ALA A 102 -1.43 -8.96 -8.82
C ALA A 102 -1.01 -7.57 -8.33
N TYR A 103 -2.00 -6.71 -8.14
CA TYR A 103 -1.82 -5.39 -7.55
C TYR A 103 -3.06 -4.97 -6.77
N SER A 104 -2.91 -4.05 -5.84
CA SER A 104 -4.01 -3.39 -5.13
C SER A 104 -3.83 -1.88 -5.19
N GLY A 105 -4.94 -1.16 -5.32
CA GLY A 105 -5.00 0.28 -5.50
C GLY A 105 -5.64 0.65 -6.84
N THR A 106 -5.84 1.95 -7.04
CA THR A 106 -6.47 2.50 -8.24
C THR A 106 -5.39 2.90 -9.24
N ALA A 107 -5.11 2.05 -10.22
CA ALA A 107 -4.08 2.29 -11.24
C ALA A 107 -4.43 1.69 -12.58
N THR A 108 -3.90 2.27 -13.67
CA THR A 108 -3.82 1.64 -14.97
C THR A 108 -2.63 0.68 -14.97
N ALA A 109 -2.92 -0.62 -14.94
CA ALA A 109 -1.93 -1.66 -14.71
C ALA A 109 -1.76 -2.54 -15.96
N THR A 110 -0.51 -2.87 -16.28
CA THR A 110 -0.14 -3.74 -17.41
C THR A 110 0.75 -4.87 -16.91
N PRO A 111 0.37 -6.14 -17.10
CA PRO A 111 1.22 -7.26 -16.76
C PRO A 111 2.36 -7.40 -17.79
N THR A 112 3.56 -7.66 -17.30
CA THR A 112 4.76 -7.87 -18.10
C THR A 112 5.51 -9.12 -17.62
N LYS A 113 6.55 -9.54 -18.34
CA LYS A 113 7.41 -10.66 -17.86
C LYS A 113 8.10 -10.39 -16.52
N ASN A 114 8.20 -9.14 -16.10
CA ASN A 114 8.88 -8.71 -14.90
C ASN A 114 7.93 -8.44 -13.72
N GLY A 115 6.61 -8.40 -13.95
CA GLY A 115 5.58 -8.07 -12.97
C GLY A 115 4.57 -7.08 -13.53
N VAL A 116 3.88 -6.36 -12.65
CA VAL A 116 2.88 -5.35 -13.05
C VAL A 116 3.53 -3.98 -13.13
N GLU A 117 3.38 -3.32 -14.26
CA GLU A 117 3.76 -1.92 -14.49
C GLU A 117 2.53 -1.01 -14.39
N PHE A 118 2.75 0.24 -13.98
CA PHE A 118 1.68 1.23 -13.83
C PHE A 118 1.96 2.45 -14.70
N THR A 119 0.92 2.93 -15.39
CA THR A 119 1.02 4.11 -16.24
C THR A 119 0.07 5.20 -15.75
N GLU A 120 0.53 6.46 -15.82
CA GLU A 120 -0.25 7.65 -15.46
C GLU A 120 -0.89 7.53 -14.07
N TYR A 121 -0.16 6.92 -13.13
CA TYR A 121 -0.63 6.81 -11.75
C TYR A 121 -0.55 8.17 -11.07
N THR A 122 -1.64 8.53 -10.39
CA THR A 122 -1.77 9.83 -9.73
C THR A 122 -1.97 9.65 -8.22
N ALA A 123 -1.05 10.22 -7.42
CA ALA A 123 -1.06 10.20 -5.95
C ALA A 123 -1.35 11.62 -5.41
N THR A 124 -2.60 12.07 -5.44
CA THR A 124 -2.97 13.45 -5.07
C THR A 124 -3.35 13.63 -3.61
N SER A 125 -3.97 12.62 -2.98
CA SER A 125 -4.46 12.73 -1.59
C SER A 125 -3.36 12.49 -0.55
N GLY A 126 -2.40 11.64 -0.88
CA GLY A 126 -1.38 11.16 0.07
C GLY A 126 -1.92 10.14 1.08
N ASP A 127 -3.10 9.57 0.84
CA ASP A 127 -3.78 8.65 1.75
C ASP A 127 -4.05 7.28 1.10
N GLU A 128 -3.84 7.16 -0.22
CA GLU A 128 -4.06 5.93 -0.97
C GLU A 128 -2.74 5.22 -1.27
N ASP A 129 -2.70 3.94 -1.02
CA ASP A 129 -1.54 3.10 -1.28
C ASP A 129 -1.68 2.32 -2.59
N LEU A 130 -0.55 1.95 -3.15
CA LEU A 130 -0.42 1.10 -4.32
C LEU A 130 0.51 -0.07 -4.00
N LEU A 131 -0.04 -1.27 -4.10
CA LEU A 131 0.69 -2.51 -3.83
C LEU A 131 0.92 -3.31 -5.10
N SER A 132 2.04 -3.96 -5.21
CA SER A 132 2.35 -4.92 -6.28
C SER A 132 2.79 -6.25 -5.68
N ALA A 133 2.21 -7.35 -6.14
CA ALA A 133 2.62 -8.68 -5.72
C ALA A 133 3.83 -9.16 -6.50
N ALA A 134 4.68 -9.95 -5.84
CA ALA A 134 5.71 -10.72 -6.51
C ALA A 134 5.10 -11.73 -7.49
N ILE A 135 5.79 -11.98 -8.60
CA ILE A 135 5.35 -12.99 -9.58
C ILE A 135 5.34 -14.37 -8.91
N VAL A 136 4.21 -15.06 -9.07
CA VAL A 136 4.07 -16.46 -8.61
C VAL A 136 4.01 -17.38 -9.81
N ASN A 137 4.92 -18.35 -9.84
CA ASN A 137 4.93 -19.42 -10.85
C ASN A 137 4.39 -20.72 -10.22
N LYS A 138 3.44 -21.35 -10.90
CA LYS A 138 2.85 -22.63 -10.49
C LYS A 138 2.96 -23.65 -11.62
N GLY A 139 3.37 -24.87 -11.30
CA GLY A 139 3.26 -25.98 -12.21
C GLY A 139 4.55 -26.60 -12.71
N PRO A 140 4.47 -27.61 -13.59
CA PRO A 140 3.23 -28.09 -14.21
C PRO A 140 2.27 -28.76 -13.20
N ILE A 141 0.96 -28.52 -13.35
CA ILE A 141 -0.07 -29.03 -12.45
C ILE A 141 -0.31 -30.52 -12.74
N THR A 142 0.22 -31.40 -11.90
CA THR A 142 0.09 -32.86 -12.07
C THR A 142 -1.20 -33.41 -11.50
N ASP A 143 -1.70 -32.81 -10.40
CA ASP A 143 -2.97 -33.13 -9.77
C ASP A 143 -3.82 -31.87 -9.62
N VAL A 144 -4.88 -31.76 -10.41
CA VAL A 144 -5.78 -30.61 -10.43
C VAL A 144 -6.66 -30.50 -9.17
N ASN A 145 -6.84 -31.59 -8.42
CA ASN A 145 -7.64 -31.59 -7.20
C ASN A 145 -6.80 -31.21 -5.96
N ASN A 146 -5.49 -31.11 -6.12
CA ASN A 146 -4.55 -30.81 -5.03
C ASN A 146 -3.50 -29.76 -5.44
N ALA A 147 -3.86 -28.84 -6.33
CA ALA A 147 -2.95 -27.81 -6.82
C ALA A 147 -2.73 -26.67 -5.80
N GLY A 148 -3.59 -26.56 -4.78
CA GLY A 148 -3.52 -25.55 -3.73
C GLY A 148 -3.92 -24.15 -4.21
N THR A 149 -3.74 -23.17 -3.33
CA THR A 149 -3.95 -21.76 -3.61
C THR A 149 -2.72 -21.09 -4.25
N VAL A 150 -2.92 -19.91 -4.79
CA VAL A 150 -1.85 -19.01 -5.25
C VAL A 150 -1.56 -18.02 -4.13
N ASP A 151 -0.40 -18.15 -3.50
CA ASP A 151 0.03 -17.31 -2.39
C ASP A 151 0.69 -16.04 -2.96
N LEU A 152 0.05 -14.89 -2.80
CA LEU A 152 0.50 -13.61 -3.31
C LEU A 152 1.13 -12.79 -2.18
N THR A 153 2.40 -12.42 -2.33
CA THR A 153 3.09 -11.52 -1.40
C THR A 153 3.17 -10.14 -2.00
N PHE A 154 2.45 -9.20 -1.42
CA PHE A 154 2.40 -7.81 -1.82
C PHE A 154 3.50 -6.98 -1.15
N ARG A 155 3.92 -5.92 -1.81
CA ARG A 155 4.85 -4.90 -1.32
C ARG A 155 4.35 -3.52 -1.70
N HIS A 156 4.68 -2.52 -0.90
CA HIS A 156 4.43 -1.12 -1.22
C HIS A 156 5.35 -0.68 -2.37
N VAL A 157 4.79 -0.08 -3.40
CA VAL A 157 5.55 0.52 -4.52
C VAL A 157 5.61 2.05 -4.42
N LEU A 158 4.99 2.62 -3.39
CA LEU A 158 5.07 4.04 -3.03
C LEU A 158 6.01 4.25 -1.84
N SER A 159 6.17 5.49 -1.40
CA SER A 159 6.91 5.88 -0.18
C SER A 159 5.99 6.62 0.77
N GLN A 160 6.38 6.68 2.05
CA GLN A 160 5.76 7.59 3.02
C GLN A 160 6.72 8.71 3.41
N ILE A 161 6.14 9.88 3.71
CA ILE A 161 6.84 11.01 4.33
C ILE A 161 6.12 11.45 5.59
N LYS A 162 6.89 11.82 6.62
CA LYS A 162 6.41 12.49 7.84
C LYS A 162 7.44 13.47 8.36
N PHE A 163 7.02 14.36 9.28
CA PHE A 163 7.88 15.40 9.84
C PHE A 163 7.86 15.36 11.36
N THR A 164 9.04 15.53 11.95
CA THR A 164 9.23 15.62 13.40
C THR A 164 9.89 16.96 13.72
N PHE A 165 9.25 17.72 14.59
CA PHE A 165 9.75 18.99 15.10
C PHE A 165 10.13 18.83 16.55
N THR A 166 11.37 19.14 16.92
CA THR A 166 11.88 19.08 18.30
C THR A 166 11.97 20.51 18.87
N ASN A 167 11.51 20.69 20.08
CA ASN A 167 11.69 21.94 20.80
C ASN A 167 13.07 21.94 21.50
N GLY A 168 14.03 22.64 20.89
CA GLY A 168 15.39 22.83 21.40
C GLY A 168 15.58 24.09 22.26
N PHE A 169 14.50 24.78 22.61
CA PHE A 169 14.60 25.89 23.57
C PHE A 169 14.85 25.37 24.99
N ASN A 170 15.36 26.25 25.83
CA ASN A 170 15.54 25.98 27.26
C ASN A 170 14.40 26.59 28.09
N GLY A 171 14.18 26.06 29.30
CA GLY A 171 13.25 26.64 30.25
C GLY A 171 11.79 26.36 29.97
N ILE A 172 10.94 27.38 30.09
CA ILE A 172 9.47 27.27 29.98
C ILE A 172 8.92 27.62 28.60
N VAL A 173 9.78 27.67 27.57
CA VAL A 173 9.33 27.94 26.21
C VAL A 173 8.60 26.74 25.65
N LYS A 174 7.40 26.97 25.11
CA LYS A 174 6.61 25.98 24.40
C LYS A 174 6.46 26.37 22.94
N LEU A 175 6.42 25.37 22.07
CA LEU A 175 6.19 25.52 20.63
C LEU A 175 4.86 24.84 20.27
N ALA A 176 4.12 25.44 19.34
CA ALA A 176 3.01 24.77 18.66
C ALA A 176 3.20 24.91 17.17
N ILE A 177 3.13 23.80 16.44
CA ILE A 177 3.26 23.73 14.99
C ILE A 177 1.89 23.46 14.37
N SER A 178 1.59 24.18 13.28
CA SER A 178 0.36 23.99 12.52
C SER A 178 0.58 24.26 11.03
N ASN A 179 -0.43 23.94 10.22
CA ASN A 179 -0.45 24.20 8.78
C ASN A 179 0.79 23.69 8.02
N VAL A 180 1.27 22.51 8.38
CA VAL A 180 2.40 21.87 7.70
C VAL A 180 2.01 21.55 6.26
N LYS A 181 2.82 22.00 5.31
CA LYS A 181 2.64 21.78 3.87
C LYS A 181 3.96 21.38 3.25
N VAL A 182 3.91 20.31 2.45
CA VAL A 182 5.04 19.92 1.59
C VAL A 182 4.72 20.35 0.18
N ASN A 183 5.58 21.20 -0.37
CA ASN A 183 5.31 21.86 -1.64
C ASN A 183 6.13 21.23 -2.78
N ASN A 184 5.56 21.24 -3.96
CA ASN A 184 6.22 20.87 -5.21
C ASN A 184 6.65 19.39 -5.30
N LEU A 185 5.96 18.48 -4.60
CA LEU A 185 6.13 17.05 -4.87
C LEU A 185 5.38 16.66 -6.15
N ALA A 186 6.03 15.88 -7.00
CA ALA A 186 5.35 15.29 -8.15
C ALA A 186 4.24 14.34 -7.70
N THR A 187 3.11 14.43 -8.36
CA THR A 187 1.90 13.65 -8.03
C THR A 187 1.54 12.61 -9.08
N GLU A 188 2.16 12.66 -10.25
CA GLU A 188 1.90 11.72 -11.34
C GLU A 188 3.21 11.05 -11.79
N GLY A 189 3.13 9.80 -12.20
CA GLY A 189 4.28 9.07 -12.71
C GLY A 189 3.95 7.71 -13.30
N ASN A 190 4.97 7.11 -13.90
CA ASN A 190 4.96 5.76 -14.44
C ASN A 190 5.89 4.87 -13.64
N TYR A 191 5.43 3.67 -13.32
CA TYR A 191 6.23 2.63 -12.70
C TYR A 191 6.63 1.58 -13.72
N THR A 192 7.90 1.41 -13.97
CA THR A 192 8.44 0.46 -14.94
C THR A 192 9.40 -0.53 -14.29
N LEU A 193 9.39 -1.76 -14.77
CA LEU A 193 10.17 -2.86 -14.23
C LEU A 193 11.42 -3.14 -15.08
N SER A 194 12.60 -2.90 -14.50
CA SER A 194 13.89 -3.21 -15.13
C SER A 194 14.28 -4.68 -15.01
N ALA A 195 13.81 -5.37 -13.97
CA ALA A 195 13.99 -6.79 -13.70
C ALA A 195 12.78 -7.35 -12.96
N VAL A 196 12.72 -8.67 -12.78
CA VAL A 196 11.63 -9.34 -12.07
C VAL A 196 11.44 -8.71 -10.69
N ASN A 197 10.26 -8.18 -10.45
CA ASN A 197 9.84 -7.50 -9.22
C ASN A 197 10.74 -6.31 -8.81
N THR A 198 11.52 -5.74 -9.73
CA THR A 198 12.39 -4.59 -9.46
C THR A 198 12.02 -3.46 -10.40
N GLY A 199 11.46 -2.40 -9.85
CA GLY A 199 10.97 -1.27 -10.62
C GLY A 199 11.48 0.08 -10.16
N THR A 200 11.16 1.08 -10.94
CA THR A 200 11.48 2.48 -10.67
C THR A 200 10.35 3.37 -11.14
N TRP A 201 10.14 4.46 -10.40
CA TRP A 201 9.22 5.52 -10.79
C TRP A 201 9.92 6.56 -11.66
N THR A 202 9.25 6.92 -12.75
CA THR A 202 9.56 8.14 -13.52
C THR A 202 8.41 9.11 -13.28
N VAL A 203 8.68 10.16 -12.52
CA VAL A 203 7.66 11.14 -12.14
C VAL A 203 7.55 12.25 -13.17
N SER A 204 6.35 12.81 -13.32
CA SER A 204 6.07 13.96 -14.19
C SER A 204 6.51 15.27 -13.51
N GLU A 205 6.35 16.38 -14.24
CA GLU A 205 6.54 17.74 -13.70
C GLU A 205 5.28 18.27 -13.01
N GLU A 206 4.16 17.57 -13.08
CA GLU A 206 2.93 17.92 -12.36
C GLU A 206 3.14 17.79 -10.86
N ASN A 207 2.97 18.91 -10.17
CA ASN A 207 3.29 19.02 -8.74
C ASN A 207 2.07 19.44 -7.93
N SER A 208 2.01 19.00 -6.69
CA SER A 208 0.99 19.39 -5.73
C SER A 208 1.56 19.70 -4.36
N VAL A 209 0.66 20.10 -3.46
CA VAL A 209 0.93 20.38 -2.06
C VAL A 209 0.28 19.30 -1.21
N TYR A 210 1.07 18.59 -0.42
CA TYR A 210 0.57 17.65 0.58
C TYR A 210 0.49 18.35 1.94
N THR A 211 -0.57 18.08 2.69
CA THR A 211 -0.83 18.69 4.00
C THR A 211 -0.91 17.61 5.08
N PRO A 212 0.25 17.12 5.58
CA PRO A 212 0.23 16.19 6.71
C PRO A 212 -0.39 16.85 7.93
N ALA A 213 -1.34 16.17 8.58
CA ALA A 213 -1.96 16.69 9.78
C ALA A 213 -0.98 16.69 10.95
N ILE A 214 -1.13 17.66 11.85
CA ILE A 214 -0.40 17.76 13.12
C ILE A 214 -1.36 18.28 14.18
N SER A 215 -1.21 17.83 15.41
CA SER A 215 -2.17 18.14 16.48
C SER A 215 -2.28 19.65 16.82
N GLY A 216 -1.25 20.43 16.52
CA GLY A 216 -1.19 21.84 16.90
C GLY A 216 -1.06 22.08 18.41
N THR A 217 -0.95 21.01 19.21
CA THR A 217 -0.79 21.09 20.67
C THR A 217 0.58 21.65 21.01
N ALA A 218 0.64 22.54 22.00
CA ALA A 218 1.92 23.10 22.45
C ALA A 218 2.75 22.03 23.18
N PHE A 219 4.04 21.93 22.84
CA PHE A 219 5.00 21.00 23.40
C PHE A 219 6.21 21.72 24.01
N GLY A 220 6.70 21.19 25.13
CA GLY A 220 7.75 21.80 25.95
C GLY A 220 9.17 21.53 25.48
N ALA A 221 10.13 22.06 26.22
CA ALA A 221 11.56 21.87 25.96
C ALA A 221 11.96 20.39 25.93
N GLY A 222 12.65 19.95 24.89
CA GLY A 222 13.05 18.56 24.67
C GLY A 222 11.97 17.64 24.15
N GLU A 223 10.71 18.10 24.05
CA GLU A 223 9.60 17.33 23.49
C GLU A 223 9.54 17.49 21.96
N THR A 224 8.76 16.62 21.33
CA THR A 224 8.57 16.58 19.87
C THR A 224 7.10 16.67 19.48
N ALA A 225 6.85 17.25 18.29
CA ALA A 225 5.58 17.14 17.60
C ALA A 225 5.80 16.43 16.27
N VAL A 226 4.95 15.46 15.95
CA VAL A 226 5.05 14.63 14.74
C VAL A 226 3.79 14.78 13.91
N THR A 227 3.95 14.86 12.59
CA THR A 227 2.82 14.87 11.65
C THR A 227 2.32 13.46 11.37
N ASP A 228 1.10 13.35 10.85
CA ASP A 228 0.69 12.15 10.14
C ASP A 228 1.62 11.88 8.96
N SER A 229 1.69 10.62 8.54
CA SER A 229 2.38 10.24 7.32
C SER A 229 1.55 10.59 6.08
N LYS A 230 2.22 10.90 4.96
CA LYS A 230 1.61 11.00 3.64
C LYS A 230 2.27 10.04 2.68
N ILE A 231 1.45 9.35 1.88
CA ILE A 231 1.89 8.42 0.84
C ILE A 231 2.17 9.24 -0.42
N VAL A 232 3.36 9.07 -0.98
CA VAL A 232 3.83 9.86 -2.11
C VAL A 232 4.58 9.00 -3.12
N LEU A 233 4.71 9.49 -4.35
CA LEU A 233 5.58 8.86 -5.34
C LEU A 233 7.05 8.91 -4.89
N PRO A 234 7.80 7.79 -4.99
CA PRO A 234 9.24 7.79 -4.82
C PRO A 234 9.91 8.78 -5.78
N GLN A 235 10.57 9.79 -5.24
CA GLN A 235 11.22 10.85 -5.99
C GLN A 235 12.36 11.48 -5.19
N ASN A 236 13.24 12.25 -5.83
CA ASN A 236 14.20 13.06 -5.09
C ASN A 236 13.50 14.31 -4.56
N VAL A 237 13.60 14.54 -3.25
CA VAL A 237 13.01 15.71 -2.59
C VAL A 237 13.93 16.94 -2.53
N LYS A 238 15.07 16.87 -3.19
CA LYS A 238 16.00 17.99 -3.30
C LYS A 238 15.27 19.27 -3.76
N ASP A 239 15.55 20.37 -3.08
CA ASP A 239 14.96 21.68 -3.33
C ASP A 239 13.42 21.79 -3.21
N LYS A 240 12.73 20.72 -2.83
CA LYS A 240 11.34 20.79 -2.38
C LYS A 240 11.28 21.53 -1.06
N THR A 241 10.14 22.10 -0.71
CA THR A 241 10.02 22.91 0.50
C THR A 241 8.92 22.42 1.43
N VAL A 242 9.15 22.60 2.71
CA VAL A 242 8.14 22.47 3.75
C VAL A 242 7.81 23.85 4.29
N THR A 243 6.53 24.18 4.39
CA THR A 243 6.04 25.39 5.06
C THR A 243 5.23 24.99 6.28
N PHE A 244 5.36 25.75 7.36
CA PHE A 244 4.58 25.54 8.58
C PHE A 244 4.44 26.86 9.35
N ASP A 245 3.40 26.94 10.18
CA ASP A 245 3.21 28.03 11.12
C ASP A 245 3.74 27.59 12.49
N LEU A 246 4.37 28.55 13.19
CA LEU A 246 4.95 28.34 14.52
C LEU A 246 4.36 29.37 15.48
N VAL A 247 3.88 28.90 16.64
CA VAL A 247 3.58 29.73 17.79
C VAL A 247 4.59 29.41 18.89
N VAL A 248 5.21 30.44 19.45
CA VAL A 248 6.11 30.36 20.60
C VAL A 248 5.41 30.98 21.80
N SER A 249 5.43 30.30 22.95
CA SER A 249 4.76 30.75 24.17
C SER A 249 5.57 30.44 25.43
N GLY A 250 5.25 31.10 26.54
CA GLY A 250 5.92 30.92 27.83
C GLY A 250 6.81 32.10 28.21
N SER A 251 8.13 31.92 28.30
CA SER A 251 9.05 33.03 28.55
C SER A 251 9.33 33.89 27.31
N LEU A 252 9.02 33.38 26.14
CA LEU A 252 8.89 34.09 24.86
C LEU A 252 7.43 33.90 24.41
N ASP A 253 6.83 34.92 23.82
CA ASP A 253 5.44 34.86 23.37
C ASP A 253 5.28 35.62 22.05
N PHE A 254 5.21 34.89 20.97
CA PHE A 254 4.98 35.43 19.64
C PHE A 254 4.45 34.40 18.63
N GLU A 255 3.73 34.89 17.62
CA GLU A 255 3.39 34.15 16.42
C GLU A 255 4.38 34.45 15.32
N SER A 256 4.92 33.42 14.70
CA SER A 256 5.80 33.60 13.55
C SER A 256 5.00 33.79 12.26
N GLN A 257 5.61 34.45 11.27
CA GLN A 257 5.16 34.29 9.89
C GLN A 257 5.43 32.85 9.43
N PRO A 258 4.71 32.36 8.41
CA PRO A 258 4.96 31.02 7.88
C PRO A 258 6.43 30.79 7.58
N ILE A 259 7.00 29.76 8.16
CA ILE A 259 8.39 29.35 7.97
C ILE A 259 8.47 28.45 6.76
N THR A 260 9.42 28.69 5.86
CA THR A 260 9.69 27.86 4.69
C THR A 260 11.10 27.30 4.77
N VAL A 261 11.21 25.98 4.73
CA VAL A 261 12.49 25.25 4.81
C VAL A 261 12.64 24.34 3.60
N LYS A 262 13.81 24.29 3.01
CA LYS A 262 14.13 23.34 1.95
C LYS A 262 14.38 21.94 2.52
N LEU A 263 13.92 20.92 1.80
CA LEU A 263 14.28 19.54 2.10
C LEU A 263 15.70 19.23 1.62
N PRO A 264 16.39 18.29 2.29
CA PRO A 264 17.73 17.86 1.90
C PRO A 264 17.72 17.09 0.57
N ASP A 265 18.91 16.94 -0.05
CA ASP A 265 19.08 16.04 -1.20
C ASP A 265 18.91 14.58 -0.74
N ASN A 266 17.71 14.07 -0.90
CA ASN A 266 17.36 12.72 -0.44
C ASN A 266 16.48 12.02 -1.48
N PRO A 267 17.05 11.09 -2.28
CA PRO A 267 16.26 10.24 -3.16
C PRO A 267 15.45 9.26 -2.33
N MET A 268 14.13 9.21 -2.58
CA MET A 268 13.22 8.26 -1.94
C MET A 268 13.08 7.01 -2.81
N ALA A 269 13.05 5.85 -2.17
CA ALA A 269 12.80 4.55 -2.76
C ALA A 269 11.44 3.98 -2.30
N GLU A 270 10.84 3.12 -3.13
CA GLU A 270 9.60 2.41 -2.80
C GLU A 270 9.70 1.62 -1.50
N GLY A 271 8.58 1.42 -0.81
CA GLY A 271 8.49 0.61 0.40
C GLY A 271 9.20 1.19 1.62
N ASN A 272 9.48 2.49 1.65
CA ASN A 272 10.15 3.13 2.78
C ASN A 272 9.36 4.30 3.35
N VAL A 273 9.58 4.54 4.65
CA VAL A 273 9.09 5.69 5.39
C VAL A 273 10.25 6.66 5.63
N TYR A 274 10.08 7.90 5.20
CA TYR A 274 11.04 8.99 5.37
C TYR A 274 10.54 9.95 6.45
N ASN A 275 11.25 10.02 7.58
CA ASN A 275 10.98 10.98 8.63
C ASN A 275 12.00 12.12 8.56
N PHE A 276 11.51 13.32 8.25
CA PHE A 276 12.30 14.55 8.20
C PHE A 276 12.23 15.24 9.55
N THR A 277 13.35 15.29 10.27
CA THR A 277 13.45 15.84 11.63
C THR A 277 14.19 17.17 11.63
N THR A 278 13.67 18.15 12.35
CA THR A 278 14.33 19.43 12.61
C THR A 278 14.21 19.82 14.08
N GLU A 279 15.20 20.54 14.58
CA GLU A 279 15.17 21.17 15.90
C GLU A 279 14.95 22.68 15.74
N LEU A 280 13.97 23.20 16.46
CA LEU A 280 13.64 24.63 16.52
C LEU A 280 14.11 25.18 17.87
N ASN A 281 15.01 26.17 17.83
CA ASN A 281 15.65 26.71 19.02
C ASN A 281 15.99 28.21 18.87
N ALA A 282 16.60 28.79 19.91
CA ALA A 282 16.97 30.20 19.91
C ALA A 282 18.03 30.57 18.87
N GLU A 283 18.71 29.63 18.24
CA GLU A 283 19.71 29.92 17.21
C GLU A 283 19.11 30.04 15.80
N ASN A 284 17.92 29.43 15.57
CA ASN A 284 17.28 29.40 14.26
C ASN A 284 15.88 30.04 14.20
N ILE A 285 15.28 30.33 15.35
CA ILE A 285 14.01 31.07 15.44
C ILE A 285 14.28 32.49 15.90
N LYS A 286 13.75 33.46 15.13
CA LYS A 286 13.96 34.90 15.41
C LYS A 286 13.15 35.32 16.62
N ASP A 287 13.86 35.94 17.58
CA ASP A 287 13.24 36.66 18.68
C ASP A 287 12.84 38.08 18.17
N PRO A 288 11.55 38.44 18.20
CA PRO A 288 11.10 39.76 17.80
C PRO A 288 11.73 40.93 18.60
N GLU A 289 12.10 40.68 19.87
CA GLU A 289 12.72 41.65 20.75
C GLU A 289 14.22 41.82 20.49
N ASN A 290 14.83 40.90 19.71
CA ASN A 290 16.23 40.96 19.30
C ASN A 290 16.40 41.03 17.77
N PRO A 291 16.12 42.19 17.14
CA PRO A 291 16.14 42.32 15.68
C PRO A 291 17.53 42.18 15.04
N SER A 292 18.60 42.25 15.84
CA SER A 292 20.00 42.10 15.37
C SER A 292 20.53 40.68 15.48
N GLN A 293 19.71 39.73 15.92
CA GLN A 293 20.10 38.33 16.02
C GLN A 293 20.49 37.73 14.66
N THR A 294 21.66 37.10 14.60
CA THR A 294 22.10 36.32 13.43
C THR A 294 21.60 34.91 13.59
N LEU A 295 20.73 34.48 12.69
CA LEU A 295 20.12 33.14 12.74
C LEU A 295 20.93 32.12 11.92
N LYS A 296 21.00 30.91 12.43
CA LYS A 296 21.36 29.74 11.65
C LYS A 296 20.16 29.30 10.78
N PRO A 297 20.39 28.68 9.64
CA PRO A 297 19.28 28.11 8.86
C PRO A 297 18.59 27.00 9.65
N ILE A 298 17.27 26.84 9.42
CA ILE A 298 16.55 25.65 9.82
C ILE A 298 16.84 24.57 8.77
N GLU A 299 17.28 23.41 9.21
CA GLU A 299 17.62 22.28 8.33
C GLU A 299 16.87 21.03 8.77
N PHE A 300 16.43 20.24 7.81
CA PHE A 300 15.89 18.90 8.06
C PHE A 300 16.97 17.83 7.84
N THR A 301 16.97 16.85 8.73
CA THR A 301 17.69 15.59 8.53
C THR A 301 16.69 14.50 8.26
N ALA A 302 17.00 13.57 7.31
CA ALA A 302 16.14 12.47 6.98
C ALA A 302 16.60 11.19 7.69
N SER A 303 15.68 10.49 8.33
CA SER A 303 15.83 9.09 8.72
C SER A 303 14.93 8.22 7.85
N VAL A 304 15.38 7.00 7.56
CA VAL A 304 14.68 6.07 6.67
C VAL A 304 14.46 4.76 7.41
N SER A 305 13.24 4.24 7.34
CA SER A 305 12.90 2.90 7.81
C SER A 305 12.12 2.15 6.75
N GLU A 306 12.12 0.83 6.77
CA GLU A 306 11.22 0.05 5.91
C GLU A 306 9.76 0.35 6.28
N TRP A 307 8.90 0.43 5.29
CA TRP A 307 7.46 0.53 5.51
C TRP A 307 6.94 -0.86 5.87
N SER A 308 6.84 -1.11 7.16
CA SER A 308 6.35 -2.36 7.73
C SER A 308 4.97 -2.15 8.35
N PRO A 309 4.09 -3.14 8.31
CA PRO A 309 2.78 -3.09 8.98
C PRO A 309 2.85 -2.88 10.51
N GLU A 310 4.00 -3.10 11.13
CA GLU A 310 4.17 -2.99 12.59
C GLU A 310 4.57 -1.60 13.11
N GLN A 311 4.67 -0.57 12.28
CA GLN A 311 4.89 0.78 12.76
C GLN A 311 3.56 1.52 13.04
N SER A 312 2.75 0.99 13.93
CA SER A 312 1.86 1.84 14.72
C SER A 312 2.73 2.75 15.57
N ASP A 313 2.61 4.06 15.40
CA ASP A 313 3.30 5.05 16.21
C ASP A 313 3.10 4.72 17.69
N GLY A 314 4.17 4.20 18.33
CA GLY A 314 4.14 3.87 19.73
C GLY A 314 3.90 5.12 20.56
N SER A 315 2.66 5.40 20.92
CA SER A 315 2.33 6.11 22.14
C SER A 315 2.66 5.18 23.31
N GLY A 316 3.96 4.99 23.55
CA GLY A 316 4.44 4.31 24.73
C GLY A 316 4.02 5.10 25.96
N SER A 317 2.93 4.69 26.60
CA SER A 317 2.67 5.06 27.97
C SER A 317 3.76 4.43 28.83
N VAL A 318 4.68 5.26 29.30
CA VAL A 318 5.62 4.91 30.36
C VAL A 318 4.81 4.71 31.63
N GLN A 319 4.87 3.52 32.22
CA GLN A 319 4.48 3.27 33.62
C GLN A 319 5.49 3.88 34.58
#